data_56b13b451a223aae1872c1f9b8d126bb
#
_entry.id   56b13b451a223aae1872c1f9b8d126bb
#
_cell.length_a   1.000
_cell.length_b   1.000
_cell.length_c   1.000
_cell.angle_alpha   90.00
_cell.angle_beta   90.00
_cell.angle_gamma   90.00
#
_symmetry.space_group_name_H-M   'P 1'
#
loop_
_entity.id
_entity.type
_entity.pdbx_description
1 polymer ?
#
loop_
_entity_poly.entity_id
_entity_poly.type
_entity_poly.pdbx_seq_one_letter_code
_entity_poly.pdbx_strand_id
1 'polypeptide(L)'
;MQQAITITFRHIDHSGALEDRARKLGSRLERFSERIMQCHMTLEGADHLRKSGAPYVVKIDLTVPSAQIHADSLHFDGTGHKDIYLALRDAFNNAKRQLQDLHRDRFRSVRSLRLQP
;
A
#
# COMPACT_ATOMS: atom_id res chain seq x y z
N MET A 1 -17.61 -6.07 4.57
CA MET A 1 -17.63 -5.12 3.46
C MET A 1 -16.69 -5.60 2.38
N GLN A 2 -17.06 -5.40 1.16
CA GLN A 2 -16.22 -5.79 0.06
C GLN A 2 -15.48 -4.59 -0.47
N GLN A 3 -14.17 -4.64 -0.46
CA GLN A 3 -13.39 -3.62 -1.13
C GLN A 3 -12.96 -4.13 -2.49
N ALA A 4 -12.91 -3.22 -3.45
CA ALA A 4 -12.41 -3.55 -4.77
C ALA A 4 -10.89 -3.56 -4.72
N ILE A 5 -10.30 -4.73 -4.91
CA ILE A 5 -8.85 -4.88 -4.96
C ILE A 5 -8.45 -5.15 -6.41
N THR A 6 -7.66 -4.25 -6.96
CA THR A 6 -7.12 -4.37 -8.31
C THR A 6 -5.62 -4.58 -8.22
N ILE A 7 -5.11 -5.60 -8.91
CA ILE A 7 -3.68 -5.90 -8.91
C ILE A 7 -3.17 -5.82 -10.34
N THR A 8 -2.15 -5.01 -10.55
CA THR A 8 -1.54 -4.80 -11.85
C THR A 8 -0.09 -5.26 -11.82
N PHE A 9 0.30 -6.02 -12.82
CA PHE A 9 1.69 -6.44 -13.02
C PHE A 9 2.29 -5.61 -14.14
N ARG A 10 3.43 -4.98 -13.87
CA ARG A 10 4.12 -4.13 -14.86
C ARG A 10 5.56 -4.59 -15.00
N HIS A 11 5.95 -4.92 -16.22
CA HIS A 11 7.31 -5.36 -16.56
C HIS A 11 7.74 -6.62 -15.81
N ILE A 12 6.79 -7.40 -15.33
CA ILE A 12 7.01 -8.74 -14.79
C ILE A 12 5.85 -9.62 -15.23
N ASP A 13 6.09 -10.92 -15.28
CA ASP A 13 5.07 -11.86 -15.66
C ASP A 13 4.05 -12.04 -14.54
N HIS A 14 2.81 -12.30 -14.93
CA HIS A 14 1.76 -12.59 -13.96
C HIS A 14 2.11 -13.87 -13.19
N SER A 15 1.92 -13.82 -11.88
CA SER A 15 2.10 -14.98 -11.00
C SER A 15 0.87 -15.13 -10.13
N GLY A 16 0.21 -16.29 -10.22
CA GLY A 16 -0.96 -16.56 -9.39
C GLY A 16 -0.64 -16.56 -7.91
N ALA A 17 0.52 -17.11 -7.54
CA ALA A 17 0.94 -17.12 -6.14
C ALA A 17 1.16 -15.71 -5.60
N LEU A 18 1.77 -14.85 -6.40
CA LEU A 18 2.04 -13.48 -6.02
C LEU A 18 0.74 -12.69 -5.93
N GLU A 19 -0.18 -12.90 -6.88
CA GLU A 19 -1.49 -12.25 -6.84
C GLU A 19 -2.26 -12.64 -5.58
N ASP A 20 -2.27 -13.94 -5.24
CA ASP A 20 -2.94 -14.42 -4.05
C ASP A 20 -2.37 -13.78 -2.79
N ARG A 21 -1.05 -13.66 -2.72
CA ARG A 21 -0.40 -13.03 -1.57
C ARG A 21 -0.78 -11.57 -1.47
N ALA A 22 -0.79 -10.86 -2.60
CA ALA A 22 -1.16 -9.45 -2.64
C ALA A 22 -2.60 -9.25 -2.19
N ARG A 23 -3.53 -10.11 -2.64
CA ARG A 23 -4.93 -10.02 -2.24
C ARG A 23 -5.10 -10.27 -0.74
N LYS A 24 -4.37 -11.22 -0.19
CA LYS A 24 -4.43 -11.48 1.25
C LYS A 24 -3.97 -10.27 2.06
N LEU A 25 -2.88 -9.63 1.63
CA LEU A 25 -2.39 -8.44 2.31
C LEU A 25 -3.36 -7.27 2.16
N GLY A 26 -3.93 -7.09 0.96
CA GLY A 26 -4.94 -6.06 0.73
C GLY A 26 -6.15 -6.24 1.63
N SER A 27 -6.61 -7.48 1.78
CA SER A 27 -7.74 -7.77 2.66
C SER A 27 -7.42 -7.49 4.13
N ARG A 28 -6.17 -7.69 4.55
CA ARG A 28 -5.76 -7.39 5.91
C ARG A 28 -5.80 -5.91 6.23
N LEU A 29 -5.67 -5.05 5.22
CA LEU A 29 -5.72 -3.61 5.45
C LEU A 29 -7.08 -3.16 5.98
N GLU A 30 -8.14 -3.92 5.71
CA GLU A 30 -9.48 -3.61 6.24
C GLU A 30 -9.52 -3.64 7.77
N ARG A 31 -8.58 -4.33 8.41
CA ARG A 31 -8.50 -4.36 9.88
C ARG A 31 -8.07 -3.02 10.46
N PHE A 32 -7.48 -2.16 9.64
CA PHE A 32 -6.96 -0.87 10.07
C PHE A 32 -7.83 0.29 9.60
N SER A 33 -8.82 0.03 8.74
CA SER A 33 -9.81 1.00 8.33
C SER A 33 -11.00 0.27 7.72
N GLU A 34 -12.18 0.51 8.26
CA GLU A 34 -13.40 -0.13 7.79
C GLU A 34 -13.92 0.48 6.49
N ARG A 35 -13.33 1.60 6.06
CA ARG A 35 -13.88 2.37 4.96
C ARG A 35 -12.95 2.46 3.76
N ILE A 36 -12.17 1.42 3.52
CA ILE A 36 -11.39 1.39 2.30
C ILE A 36 -12.34 1.13 1.14
N MET A 37 -12.45 2.11 0.27
CA MET A 37 -13.35 2.04 -0.87
C MET A 37 -12.69 1.34 -2.05
N GLN A 38 -11.38 1.51 -2.20
CA GLN A 38 -10.64 0.95 -3.32
C GLN A 38 -9.20 0.72 -2.90
N CYS A 39 -8.64 -0.40 -3.37
CA CYS A 39 -7.24 -0.73 -3.17
C CYS A 39 -6.65 -1.13 -4.52
N HIS A 40 -5.67 -0.38 -4.99
CA HIS A 40 -4.96 -0.71 -6.22
C HIS A 40 -3.51 -1.00 -5.90
N MET A 41 -3.06 -2.20 -6.22
CA MET A 41 -1.69 -2.62 -6.02
C MET A 41 -1.01 -2.77 -7.36
N THR A 42 0.17 -2.19 -7.51
CA THR A 42 0.99 -2.34 -8.71
C THR A 42 2.29 -3.03 -8.33
N LEU A 43 2.54 -4.17 -8.95
CA LEU A 43 3.77 -4.93 -8.75
C LEU A 43 4.62 -4.75 -10.00
N GLU A 44 5.73 -4.07 -9.83
CA GLU A 44 6.52 -3.58 -10.95
C GLU A 44 7.92 -4.19 -10.92
N GLY A 45 8.35 -4.70 -12.07
CA GLY A 45 9.68 -5.26 -12.23
C GLY A 45 10.67 -4.25 -12.76
N ALA A 46 11.85 -4.75 -13.08
CA ALA A 46 12.92 -3.93 -13.60
C ALA A 46 12.54 -3.29 -14.92
N ASP A 47 12.76 -2.02 -14.98
CA ASP A 47 12.78 -1.26 -16.20
C ASP A 47 14.26 -1.13 -16.58
N HIS A 48 14.60 -1.29 -17.85
CA HIS A 48 15.99 -1.20 -18.27
C HIS A 48 16.60 0.19 -18.09
N LEU A 49 15.80 1.15 -17.70
CA LEU A 49 16.29 2.47 -17.30
C LEU A 49 16.77 2.53 -15.86
N ARG A 50 16.44 1.52 -15.05
CA ARG A 50 16.88 1.46 -13.66
C ARG A 50 18.25 0.83 -13.56
N LYS A 51 19.18 1.56 -13.01
CA LYS A 51 20.56 1.11 -12.92
C LYS A 51 20.88 0.38 -11.61
N SER A 52 19.94 0.31 -10.68
CA SER A 52 20.15 -0.39 -9.43
C SER A 52 19.95 -1.90 -9.63
N GLY A 53 20.64 -2.73 -8.85
CA GLY A 53 20.46 -4.16 -8.89
C GLY A 53 19.23 -4.66 -8.16
N ALA A 54 18.33 -3.77 -7.74
CA ALA A 54 17.14 -4.11 -6.96
C ALA A 54 15.90 -3.69 -7.75
N PRO A 55 15.36 -4.58 -8.60
CA PRO A 55 14.41 -4.19 -9.66
C PRO A 55 12.97 -4.07 -9.23
N TYR A 56 12.57 -4.60 -8.08
CA TYR A 56 11.15 -4.73 -7.76
C TYR A 56 10.63 -3.60 -6.90
N VAL A 57 9.48 -3.06 -7.30
CA VAL A 57 8.78 -2.02 -6.54
C VAL A 57 7.31 -2.41 -6.46
N VAL A 58 6.72 -2.28 -5.30
CA VAL A 58 5.29 -2.46 -5.10
C VAL A 58 4.71 -1.12 -4.66
N LYS A 59 3.59 -0.75 -5.29
CA LYS A 59 2.86 0.46 -4.94
C LYS A 59 1.46 0.07 -4.51
N ILE A 60 0.97 0.67 -3.45
CA ILE A 60 -0.39 0.46 -2.95
C ILE A 60 -1.07 1.80 -2.86
N ASP A 61 -2.16 1.95 -3.61
CA ASP A 61 -2.98 3.14 -3.60
C ASP A 61 -4.32 2.81 -2.99
N LEU A 62 -4.66 3.49 -1.90
CA LEU A 62 -5.92 3.28 -1.19
C LEU A 62 -6.78 4.52 -1.28
N THR A 63 -8.07 4.31 -1.51
CA THR A 63 -9.06 5.38 -1.46
C THR A 63 -9.94 5.17 -0.24
N VAL A 64 -9.97 6.17 0.63
CA VAL A 64 -10.87 6.21 1.77
C VAL A 64 -11.72 7.49 1.65
N PRO A 65 -12.83 7.62 2.40
CA PRO A 65 -13.79 8.70 2.15
C PRO A 65 -13.24 10.12 2.11
N SER A 66 -12.19 10.41 2.85
CA SER A 66 -11.69 11.78 2.91
C SER A 66 -10.22 11.90 2.53
N ALA A 67 -9.63 10.85 1.96
CA ALA A 67 -8.21 10.88 1.67
C ALA A 67 -7.83 9.80 0.67
N GLN A 68 -6.66 9.97 0.08
CA GLN A 68 -6.01 8.92 -0.68
C GLN A 68 -4.65 8.65 -0.05
N ILE A 69 -4.33 7.37 0.05
CA ILE A 69 -3.06 6.93 0.62
C ILE A 69 -2.23 6.31 -0.48
N HIS A 70 -0.99 6.74 -0.58
CA HIS A 70 -0.03 6.19 -1.52
C HIS A 70 1.13 5.62 -0.73
N ALA A 71 1.35 4.33 -0.84
CA ALA A 71 2.44 3.65 -0.17
C ALA A 71 3.26 2.89 -1.20
N ASP A 72 4.56 2.80 -0.99
CA ASP A 72 5.41 2.02 -1.86
C ASP A 72 6.47 1.27 -1.05
N SER A 73 7.25 0.47 -1.75
CA SER A 73 8.30 -0.35 -1.17
C SER A 73 9.69 0.23 -1.39
N LEU A 74 9.80 1.44 -1.90
CA LEU A 74 11.10 2.02 -2.16
C LEU A 74 11.87 2.27 -0.87
N HIS A 75 13.17 2.03 -0.92
CA HIS A 75 14.06 2.38 0.17
C HIS A 75 14.23 3.90 0.23
N PHE A 76 14.78 4.37 1.33
CA PHE A 76 15.00 5.79 1.54
C PHE A 76 15.78 6.46 0.40
N ASP A 77 16.71 5.71 -0.20
CA ASP A 77 17.52 6.22 -1.32
C ASP A 77 16.84 6.06 -2.70
N GLY A 78 15.60 5.61 -2.72
CA GLY A 78 14.85 5.45 -3.97
C GLY A 78 15.07 4.13 -4.66
N THR A 79 15.80 3.19 -4.08
CA THR A 79 16.02 1.88 -4.69
C THR A 79 14.89 0.92 -4.38
N GLY A 80 14.67 -0.04 -5.28
CA GLY A 80 13.69 -1.11 -5.10
C GLY A 80 14.26 -2.29 -4.32
N HIS A 81 13.56 -3.41 -4.37
CA HIS A 81 13.92 -4.64 -3.67
C HIS A 81 14.39 -5.70 -4.65
N LYS A 82 15.27 -6.58 -4.17
CA LYS A 82 15.69 -7.75 -4.93
C LYS A 82 14.65 -8.87 -4.89
N ASP A 83 13.77 -8.85 -3.90
CA ASP A 83 12.75 -9.86 -3.69
C ASP A 83 11.38 -9.17 -3.72
N ILE A 84 10.52 -9.57 -4.66
CA ILE A 84 9.20 -8.96 -4.83
C ILE A 84 8.30 -9.19 -3.61
N TYR A 85 8.47 -10.32 -2.90
CA TYR A 85 7.68 -10.58 -1.70
C TYR A 85 8.05 -9.66 -0.55
N LEU A 86 9.33 -9.32 -0.44
CA LEU A 86 9.78 -8.33 0.55
C LEU A 86 9.27 -6.93 0.17
N ALA A 87 9.28 -6.62 -1.12
CA ALA A 87 8.72 -5.36 -1.60
C ALA A 87 7.24 -5.27 -1.24
N LEU A 88 6.49 -6.34 -1.47
CA LEU A 88 5.08 -6.38 -1.15
C LEU A 88 4.83 -6.17 0.35
N ARG A 89 5.63 -6.84 1.18
CA ARG A 89 5.53 -6.69 2.64
C ARG A 89 5.80 -5.26 3.08
N ASP A 90 6.82 -4.64 2.53
CA ASP A 90 7.19 -3.28 2.92
C ASP A 90 6.15 -2.26 2.48
N ALA A 91 5.58 -2.43 1.28
CA ALA A 91 4.49 -1.57 0.82
C ALA A 91 3.27 -1.74 1.71
N PHE A 92 2.93 -2.97 2.09
CA PHE A 92 1.83 -3.26 3.00
C PHE A 92 2.04 -2.57 4.36
N ASN A 93 3.24 -2.71 4.94
CA ASN A 93 3.53 -2.12 6.24
C ASN A 93 3.45 -0.59 6.19
N ASN A 94 3.89 -0.01 5.09
CA ASN A 94 3.81 1.42 4.89
C ASN A 94 2.35 1.88 4.78
N ALA A 95 1.54 1.17 3.99
CA ALA A 95 0.11 1.48 3.86
C ALA A 95 -0.60 1.35 5.21
N LYS A 96 -0.30 0.28 5.95
CA LYS A 96 -0.88 0.05 7.26
C LYS A 96 -0.58 1.22 8.21
N ARG A 97 0.67 1.65 8.24
CA ARG A 97 1.08 2.75 9.11
C ARG A 97 0.35 4.04 8.74
N GLN A 98 0.22 4.33 7.46
CA GLN A 98 -0.48 5.54 7.01
C GLN A 98 -1.97 5.49 7.38
N LEU A 99 -2.60 4.32 7.28
CA LEU A 99 -3.99 4.17 7.71
C LEU A 99 -4.14 4.41 9.21
N GLN A 100 -3.22 3.86 10.00
CA GLN A 100 -3.24 4.04 11.45
C GLN A 100 -3.02 5.50 11.83
N ASP A 101 -2.10 6.17 11.14
CA ASP A 101 -1.83 7.59 11.39
C ASP A 101 -3.03 8.45 11.01
N LEU A 102 -3.68 8.16 9.90
CA LEU A 102 -4.87 8.88 9.47
C LEU A 102 -5.99 8.74 10.49
N HIS A 103 -6.22 7.52 10.99
CA HIS A 103 -7.24 7.27 12.00
C HIS A 103 -6.95 8.03 13.30
N ARG A 104 -5.71 8.02 13.73
CA ARG A 104 -5.28 8.73 14.94
C ARG A 104 -5.47 10.23 14.81
N ASP A 105 -5.11 10.78 13.67
CA ASP A 105 -5.23 12.21 13.43
C ASP A 105 -6.70 12.64 13.43
N ARG A 106 -7.58 11.86 12.85
CA ARG A 106 -9.02 12.13 12.88
C ARG A 106 -9.55 12.11 14.31
N PHE A 107 -9.13 11.12 15.09
CA PHE A 107 -9.54 11.03 16.48
C PHE A 107 -9.09 12.24 17.29
N ARG A 108 -7.85 12.67 17.08
CA ARG A 108 -7.31 13.88 17.73
C ARG A 108 -8.09 15.12 17.35
N SER A 109 -8.42 15.28 16.09
CA SER A 109 -9.17 16.45 15.61
C SER A 109 -10.53 16.53 16.27
N VAL A 110 -11.27 15.41 16.31
CA VAL A 110 -12.59 15.36 16.97
C VAL A 110 -12.46 15.68 18.45
N ARG A 111 -11.46 15.12 19.09
CA ARG A 111 -11.23 15.33 20.52
C ARG A 111 -10.90 16.79 20.82
N SER A 112 -10.08 17.42 19.98
CA SER A 112 -9.73 18.83 20.13
C SER A 112 -10.95 19.72 19.98
N LEU A 113 -11.83 19.42 19.01
CA LEU A 113 -13.04 20.19 18.80
C LEU A 113 -13.99 20.11 20.01
N ARG A 114 -14.06 18.94 20.64
CA ARG A 114 -14.90 18.77 21.83
C ARG A 114 -14.39 19.52 23.05
N LEU A 115 -13.09 19.77 23.13
CA LEU A 115 -12.48 20.45 24.26
C LEU A 115 -12.49 21.96 24.12
N GLN A 116 -12.85 22.48 22.96
CA GLN A 116 -12.94 23.92 22.76
C GLN A 116 -14.26 24.44 23.33
N PRO A 117 -14.21 25.52 24.09
CA PRO A 117 -15.42 26.11 24.66
C PRO A 117 -16.34 26.71 23.59
#